data_37b95600ef70f8ed5eb1694d2cc89fa8
#
_entry.id   37b95600ef70f8ed5eb1694d2cc89fa8
#
_cell.length_a   1.000
_cell.length_b   1.000
_cell.length_c   1.000
_cell.angle_alpha   90.00
_cell.angle_beta   90.00
_cell.angle_gamma   90.00
#
_symmetry.space_group_name_H-M   'P 1'
#
loop_
_entity.id
_entity.type
_entity.pdbx_description
1 polymer ?
#
loop_
_entity_poly.entity_id
_entity_poly.type
_entity_poly.pdbx_seq_one_letter_code
_entity_poly.pdbx_strand_id
1 'polypeptide(L)'
;MTNGAYRAFIDAGGYDQPRWWSAKGWAHRQESELTAPQFWEREAGSCWRLRFGVREEVPSHEPVMHVSFYEAQAYASWAGKRLPTEAEWEKTARWDPVTGRSRRYPWGDEDPAPAHANLGHPHPRPPAAGPSPRGPPPPRPPAPT
;
A
#
# COMPACT_ATOMS: atom_id res chain seq x y z
N MET A 1 -1.74 -1.60 2.48
CA MET A 1 -2.67 -0.47 2.33
C MET A 1 -3.54 -0.72 1.10
N THR A 2 -4.87 -0.80 1.27
CA THR A 2 -5.81 -1.01 0.17
C THR A 2 -6.41 0.30 -0.31
N ASN A 3 -6.99 0.30 -1.51
CA ASN A 3 -7.71 1.45 -2.03
C ASN A 3 -8.85 1.89 -1.10
N GLY A 4 -9.61 0.94 -0.54
CA GLY A 4 -10.69 1.26 0.40
C GLY A 4 -10.20 1.92 1.68
N ALA A 5 -9.08 1.45 2.24
CA ALA A 5 -8.47 2.07 3.41
C ALA A 5 -7.93 3.47 3.09
N TYR A 6 -7.37 3.65 1.89
CA TYR A 6 -6.87 4.95 1.46
C TYR A 6 -8.01 5.95 1.17
N ARG A 7 -9.12 5.46 0.60
CA ARG A 7 -10.34 6.26 0.43
C ARG A 7 -10.85 6.80 1.76
N ALA A 8 -10.85 5.99 2.82
CA ALA A 8 -11.25 6.46 4.16
C ALA A 8 -10.38 7.61 4.67
N PHE A 9 -9.08 7.61 4.38
CA PHE A 9 -8.18 8.74 4.65
C PHE A 9 -8.57 9.99 3.88
N ILE A 10 -8.87 9.85 2.58
CA ILE A 10 -9.32 10.97 1.75
C ILE A 10 -10.64 11.54 2.28
N ASP A 11 -11.62 10.67 2.58
CA ASP A 11 -12.96 11.06 3.06
C ASP A 11 -12.91 11.71 4.45
N ALA A 12 -11.91 11.37 5.26
CA ALA A 12 -11.61 12.04 6.53
C ALA A 12 -10.90 13.40 6.38
N GLY A 13 -10.75 13.90 5.17
CA GLY A 13 -10.07 15.17 4.88
C GLY A 13 -8.55 15.08 4.99
N GLY A 14 -7.97 13.92 4.73
CA GLY A 14 -6.54 13.67 4.86
C GLY A 14 -5.66 14.59 4.03
N TYR A 15 -6.13 15.03 2.87
CA TYR A 15 -5.44 15.99 2.01
C TYR A 15 -5.63 17.45 2.43
N ASP A 16 -6.56 17.74 3.33
CA ASP A 16 -6.88 19.10 3.75
C ASP A 16 -6.29 19.47 5.11
N GLN A 17 -5.70 18.50 5.82
CA GLN A 17 -5.19 18.68 7.17
C GLN A 17 -3.66 18.55 7.24
N PRO A 18 -2.93 19.68 7.39
CA PRO A 18 -1.47 19.68 7.42
C PRO A 18 -0.87 18.83 8.55
N ARG A 19 -1.63 18.58 9.62
CA ARG A 19 -1.16 17.80 10.78
C ARG A 19 -0.73 16.37 10.45
N TRP A 20 -1.21 15.81 9.36
CA TRP A 20 -0.86 14.45 8.93
C TRP A 20 0.43 14.39 8.11
N TRP A 21 0.83 15.53 7.57
CA TRP A 21 1.93 15.64 6.61
C TRP A 21 3.20 16.13 7.29
N SER A 22 4.36 15.68 6.81
CA SER A 22 5.60 16.38 7.10
C SER A 22 5.60 17.77 6.43
N ALA A 23 6.40 18.71 6.92
CA ALA A 23 6.47 20.06 6.33
C ALA A 23 6.77 20.02 4.82
N LYS A 24 7.71 19.15 4.40
CA LYS A 24 8.04 18.95 2.98
C LYS A 24 6.88 18.31 2.20
N GLY A 25 6.21 17.34 2.81
CA GLY A 25 5.06 16.67 2.19
C GLY A 25 3.89 17.61 2.01
N TRP A 26 3.63 18.49 2.98
CA TRP A 26 2.58 19.49 2.86
C TRP A 26 2.88 20.51 1.76
N ALA A 27 4.11 21.01 1.69
CA ALA A 27 4.52 21.90 0.61
C ALA A 27 4.36 21.24 -0.76
N HIS A 28 4.80 20.00 -0.91
CA HIS A 28 4.61 19.22 -2.15
C HIS A 28 3.12 19.04 -2.51
N ARG A 29 2.28 18.72 -1.51
CA ARG A 29 0.82 18.61 -1.71
C ARG A 29 0.22 19.91 -2.22
N GLN A 30 0.62 21.06 -1.66
CA GLN A 30 0.13 22.37 -2.07
C GLN A 30 0.61 22.76 -3.47
N GLU A 31 1.91 22.58 -3.74
CA GLU A 31 2.51 22.91 -5.04
C GLU A 31 1.94 22.06 -6.18
N SER A 32 1.66 20.79 -5.91
CA SER A 32 1.10 19.87 -6.90
C SER A 32 -0.43 19.80 -6.85
N GLU A 33 -1.10 20.61 -6.01
CA GLU A 33 -2.56 20.65 -5.85
C GLU A 33 -3.21 19.28 -5.63
N LEU A 34 -2.50 18.39 -4.93
CA LEU A 34 -2.96 17.01 -4.73
C LEU A 34 -4.21 16.96 -3.85
N THR A 35 -5.22 16.22 -4.31
CA THR A 35 -6.47 15.95 -3.57
C THR A 35 -6.79 14.46 -3.49
N ALA A 36 -6.08 13.63 -4.24
CA ALA A 36 -6.22 12.19 -4.32
C ALA A 36 -4.95 11.59 -4.96
N PRO A 37 -4.75 10.26 -4.93
CA PRO A 37 -3.70 9.59 -5.68
C PRO A 37 -3.76 9.94 -7.18
N GLN A 38 -2.60 9.96 -7.82
CA GLN A 38 -2.53 10.22 -9.26
C GLN A 38 -3.46 9.28 -10.04
N PHE A 39 -4.16 9.80 -11.03
CA PHE A 39 -5.17 9.11 -11.87
C PHE A 39 -6.49 8.78 -11.16
N TRP A 40 -6.68 9.22 -9.91
CA TRP A 40 -7.97 9.10 -9.26
C TRP A 40 -8.78 10.37 -9.45
N GLU A 41 -10.07 10.19 -9.73
CA GLU A 41 -11.07 11.24 -9.82
C GLU A 41 -12.17 10.98 -8.79
N ARG A 42 -12.69 12.02 -8.17
CA ARG A 42 -13.82 11.92 -7.24
C ARG A 42 -15.06 12.49 -7.90
N GLU A 43 -16.10 11.67 -7.97
CA GLU A 43 -17.40 12.06 -8.52
C GLU A 43 -18.53 11.43 -7.72
N ALA A 44 -19.47 12.26 -7.26
CA ALA A 44 -20.67 11.85 -6.54
C ALA A 44 -20.40 10.87 -5.38
N GLY A 45 -19.30 11.07 -4.63
CA GLY A 45 -18.93 10.21 -3.50
C GLY A 45 -18.24 8.90 -3.88
N SER A 46 -18.06 8.61 -5.16
CA SER A 46 -17.26 7.49 -5.66
C SER A 46 -15.88 7.93 -6.11
N CYS A 47 -14.94 7.01 -6.09
CA CYS A 47 -13.60 7.20 -6.65
C CYS A 47 -13.47 6.41 -7.94
N TRP A 48 -13.04 7.09 -8.98
CA TRP A 48 -12.82 6.55 -10.32
C TRP A 48 -11.34 6.64 -10.66
N ARG A 49 -10.87 5.77 -11.53
CA ARG A 49 -9.52 5.87 -12.10
C ARG A 49 -9.51 5.60 -13.59
N LEU A 50 -8.57 6.21 -14.25
CA LEU A 50 -8.24 5.88 -15.64
C LEU A 50 -7.15 4.80 -15.63
N ARG A 51 -7.45 3.64 -16.23
CA ARG A 51 -6.50 2.54 -16.33
C ARG A 51 -6.48 1.99 -17.76
N PHE A 52 -5.32 2.06 -18.39
CA PHE A 52 -5.16 1.66 -19.80
C PHE A 52 -6.23 2.25 -20.73
N GLY A 53 -6.58 3.53 -20.53
CA GLY A 53 -7.60 4.22 -21.31
C GLY A 53 -9.05 3.88 -20.93
N VAL A 54 -9.27 3.01 -19.95
CA VAL A 54 -10.62 2.66 -19.47
C VAL A 54 -10.87 3.32 -18.12
N ARG A 55 -11.98 4.04 -18.01
CA ARG A 55 -12.46 4.59 -16.74
C ARG A 55 -13.19 3.49 -15.97
N GLU A 56 -12.72 3.19 -14.77
CA GLU A 56 -13.31 2.18 -13.88
C GLU A 56 -13.45 2.72 -12.45
N GLU A 57 -14.43 2.24 -11.69
CA GLU A 57 -14.49 2.51 -10.26
C GLU A 57 -13.28 1.86 -9.56
N VAL A 58 -12.70 2.57 -8.59
CA VAL A 58 -11.52 2.10 -7.87
C VAL A 58 -11.87 0.90 -6.97
N PRO A 59 -11.35 -0.31 -7.26
CA PRO A 59 -11.67 -1.50 -6.48
C PRO A 59 -11.11 -1.42 -5.07
N SER A 60 -11.96 -1.56 -4.05
CA SER A 60 -11.60 -1.35 -2.64
C SER A 60 -10.52 -2.30 -2.12
N HIS A 61 -10.43 -3.51 -2.66
CA HIS A 61 -9.53 -4.56 -2.17
C HIS A 61 -8.17 -4.61 -2.89
N GLU A 62 -7.98 -3.83 -3.95
CA GLU A 62 -6.68 -3.72 -4.58
C GLU A 62 -5.73 -2.85 -3.75
N PRO A 63 -4.40 -3.08 -3.83
CA PRO A 63 -3.41 -2.16 -3.26
C PRO A 63 -3.54 -0.78 -3.86
N VAL A 64 -3.39 0.28 -3.04
CA VAL A 64 -3.32 1.63 -3.57
C VAL A 64 -2.03 1.79 -4.37
N MET A 65 -2.15 2.44 -5.52
CA MET A 65 -1.05 2.72 -6.45
C MET A 65 -0.97 4.22 -6.73
N HIS A 66 0.18 4.63 -7.27
CA HIS A 66 0.40 6.02 -7.72
C HIS A 66 0.29 7.04 -6.59
N VAL A 67 0.71 6.65 -5.38
CA VAL A 67 0.89 7.54 -4.23
C VAL A 67 2.38 7.84 -4.07
N SER A 68 2.71 9.09 -3.80
CA SER A 68 4.07 9.52 -3.46
C SER A 68 4.46 9.03 -2.05
N PHE A 69 5.74 9.12 -1.73
CA PHE A 69 6.23 8.88 -0.38
C PHE A 69 5.53 9.76 0.66
N TYR A 70 5.29 11.02 0.34
CA TYR A 70 4.64 11.97 1.24
C TYR A 70 3.18 11.62 1.52
N GLU A 71 2.46 11.19 0.50
CA GLU A 71 1.08 10.70 0.62
C GLU A 71 1.01 9.43 1.48
N ALA A 72 1.93 8.47 1.24
CA ALA A 72 2.02 7.27 2.04
C ALA A 72 2.36 7.56 3.51
N GLN A 73 3.26 8.53 3.77
CA GLN A 73 3.62 9.00 5.10
C GLN A 73 2.42 9.65 5.80
N ALA A 74 1.69 10.53 5.10
CA ALA A 74 0.51 11.19 5.64
C ALA A 74 -0.60 10.20 6.01
N TYR A 75 -0.86 9.21 5.15
CA TYR A 75 -1.77 8.12 5.47
C TYR A 75 -1.33 7.34 6.70
N ALA A 76 -0.04 6.98 6.80
CA ALA A 76 0.48 6.25 7.95
C ALA A 76 0.29 7.06 9.25
N SER A 77 0.59 8.35 9.23
CA SER A 77 0.38 9.27 10.35
C SER A 77 -1.10 9.34 10.77
N TRP A 78 -2.02 9.48 9.82
CA TRP A 78 -3.46 9.46 10.06
C TRP A 78 -3.93 8.16 10.70
N ALA A 79 -3.38 7.04 10.25
CA ALA A 79 -3.69 5.71 10.78
C ALA A 79 -3.02 5.40 12.12
N GLY A 80 -2.33 6.37 12.76
CA GLY A 80 -1.59 6.17 14.02
C GLY A 80 -0.37 5.26 13.86
N LYS A 81 0.23 5.25 12.68
CA LYS A 81 1.37 4.38 12.30
C LYS A 81 2.48 5.22 11.67
N ARG A 82 3.54 4.54 11.28
CA ARG A 82 4.61 5.08 10.44
C ARG A 82 4.93 4.11 9.30
N LEU A 83 5.63 4.59 8.31
CA LEU A 83 6.21 3.70 7.31
C LEU A 83 7.35 2.89 7.95
N PRO A 84 7.52 1.63 7.58
CA PRO A 84 8.67 0.84 8.02
C PRO A 84 9.96 1.39 7.41
N THR A 85 11.06 1.20 8.10
CA THR A 85 12.38 1.32 7.49
C THR A 85 12.63 0.16 6.54
N GLU A 86 13.62 0.29 5.66
CA GLU A 86 14.05 -0.79 4.76
C GLU A 86 14.39 -2.06 5.54
N ALA A 87 15.18 -1.92 6.61
CA ALA A 87 15.57 -3.05 7.45
C ALA A 87 14.39 -3.76 8.12
N GLU A 88 13.40 -3.00 8.60
CA GLU A 88 12.17 -3.57 9.18
C GLU A 88 11.34 -4.29 8.12
N TRP A 89 11.24 -3.70 6.94
CA TRP A 89 10.53 -4.30 5.80
C TRP A 89 11.20 -5.60 5.38
N GLU A 90 12.53 -5.58 5.17
CA GLU A 90 13.30 -6.76 4.78
C GLU A 90 13.19 -7.87 5.83
N LYS A 91 13.36 -7.52 7.12
CA LYS A 91 13.21 -8.48 8.21
C LYS A 91 11.82 -9.12 8.20
N THR A 92 10.78 -8.31 8.05
CA THR A 92 9.39 -8.82 8.02
C THR A 92 9.15 -9.74 6.83
N ALA A 93 9.74 -9.43 5.68
CA ALA A 93 9.56 -10.22 4.47
C ALA A 93 10.33 -11.55 4.50
N ARG A 94 11.49 -11.61 5.16
CA ARG A 94 12.42 -12.74 5.04
C ARG A 94 12.61 -13.55 6.32
N TRP A 95 12.36 -12.96 7.49
CA TRP A 95 12.61 -13.63 8.75
C TRP A 95 11.64 -14.77 9.02
N ASP A 96 12.19 -15.96 9.33
CA ASP A 96 11.45 -17.11 9.77
C ASP A 96 11.61 -17.28 11.29
N PRO A 97 10.56 -16.99 12.08
CA PRO A 97 10.62 -17.11 13.53
C PRO A 97 10.72 -18.56 14.02
N VAL A 98 10.33 -19.54 13.20
CA VAL A 98 10.37 -20.96 13.56
C VAL A 98 11.80 -21.50 13.48
N THR A 99 12.50 -21.18 12.40
CA THR A 99 13.88 -21.65 12.19
C THR A 99 14.93 -20.69 12.72
N GLY A 100 14.55 -19.43 13.06
CA GLY A 100 15.48 -18.38 13.47
C GLY A 100 16.45 -17.93 12.38
N ARG A 101 16.08 -18.09 11.11
CA ARG A 101 16.90 -17.78 9.93
C ARG A 101 16.19 -16.84 8.97
N SER A 102 16.97 -16.07 8.21
CA SER A 102 16.45 -15.33 7.06
C SER A 102 16.33 -16.26 5.87
N ARG A 103 15.18 -16.22 5.21
CA ARG A 103 14.92 -16.89 3.92
C ARG A 103 15.45 -16.04 2.77
N ARG A 104 15.67 -16.66 1.62
CA ARG A 104 16.01 -15.93 0.40
C ARG A 104 14.85 -15.09 -0.11
N TYR A 105 13.63 -15.60 0.01
CA TYR A 105 12.38 -14.94 -0.40
C TYR A 105 11.32 -15.06 0.69
N PRO A 106 10.21 -14.26 0.61
CA PRO A 106 9.11 -14.37 1.57
C PRO A 106 8.47 -15.76 1.68
N TRP A 107 8.48 -16.52 0.61
CA TRP A 107 7.93 -17.90 0.56
C TRP A 107 8.94 -18.98 0.92
N GLY A 108 10.22 -18.68 1.03
CA GLY A 108 11.28 -19.63 1.34
C GLY A 108 12.52 -19.43 0.48
N ASP A 109 13.26 -20.52 0.26
CA ASP A 109 14.51 -20.49 -0.51
C ASP A 109 14.35 -21.03 -1.96
N GLU A 110 13.16 -21.48 -2.32
CA GLU A 110 12.84 -21.94 -3.67
C GLU A 110 12.89 -20.79 -4.67
N ASP A 111 13.32 -21.10 -5.90
CA ASP A 111 13.36 -20.10 -6.96
C ASP A 111 11.97 -19.56 -7.29
N PRO A 112 11.88 -18.29 -7.70
CA PRO A 112 10.61 -17.67 -8.02
C PRO A 112 9.84 -18.42 -9.11
N ALA A 113 8.56 -18.69 -8.83
CA ALA A 113 7.63 -19.32 -9.76
C ALA A 113 6.31 -18.54 -9.81
N PRO A 114 5.49 -18.69 -10.86
CA PRO A 114 4.20 -18.01 -10.97
C PRO A 114 3.23 -18.27 -9.81
N ALA A 115 3.43 -19.38 -9.08
CA ALA A 115 2.65 -19.69 -7.87
C ALA A 115 3.03 -18.83 -6.65
N HIS A 116 4.21 -18.24 -6.64
CA HIS A 116 4.75 -17.47 -5.51
C HIS A 116 4.41 -15.98 -5.61
N ALA A 117 4.38 -15.43 -6.82
CA ALA A 117 4.13 -14.02 -7.07
C ALA A 117 3.64 -13.82 -8.51
N ASN A 118 3.08 -12.65 -8.79
CA ASN A 118 2.70 -12.24 -10.13
C ASN A 118 3.93 -11.88 -10.97
N LEU A 119 4.71 -12.88 -11.35
CA LEU A 119 5.94 -12.77 -12.12
C LEU A 119 5.66 -12.93 -13.62
N GLY A 120 6.37 -12.15 -14.45
CA GLY A 120 6.22 -12.22 -15.92
C GLY A 120 4.90 -11.64 -16.43
N HIS A 121 4.19 -10.88 -15.60
CA HIS A 121 2.94 -10.17 -15.95
C HIS A 121 1.80 -11.04 -16.52
N PRO A 122 1.55 -12.27 -16.00
CA PRO A 122 0.41 -13.07 -16.46
C PRO A 122 -0.92 -12.35 -16.16
N HIS A 123 -0.92 -11.46 -15.18
CA HIS A 123 -2.06 -10.63 -14.84
C HIS A 123 -1.67 -9.14 -14.90
N PRO A 124 -2.31 -8.32 -15.75
CA PRO A 124 -2.03 -6.89 -15.86
C PRO A 124 -2.55 -6.10 -14.64
N ARG A 125 -3.24 -6.76 -13.71
CA ARG A 125 -3.77 -6.15 -12.48
C ARG A 125 -2.99 -6.61 -11.27
N PRO A 126 -2.75 -5.72 -10.27
CA PRO A 126 -2.30 -6.17 -8.96
C PRO A 126 -3.33 -7.14 -8.39
N PRO A 127 -2.89 -8.20 -7.69
CA PRO A 127 -3.82 -9.06 -6.96
C PRO A 127 -4.48 -8.25 -5.84
N ALA A 128 -5.69 -8.64 -5.44
CA ALA A 128 -6.33 -8.09 -4.26
C ALA A 128 -5.39 -8.19 -3.05
N ALA A 129 -5.37 -7.15 -2.21
CA ALA A 129 -4.59 -7.18 -1.00
C ALA A 129 -5.18 -8.21 -0.04
N GLY A 130 -4.41 -9.21 0.30
CA GLY A 130 -4.77 -10.32 1.17
C GLY A 130 -3.69 -11.38 1.16
N PRO A 131 -3.81 -12.41 2.01
CA PRO A 131 -2.91 -13.54 1.92
C PRO A 131 -3.04 -14.15 0.52
N SER A 132 -1.91 -14.32 -0.15
CA SER A 132 -1.91 -15.11 -1.37
C SER A 132 -2.48 -16.49 -1.06
N PRO A 133 -3.33 -17.08 -1.91
CA PRO A 133 -3.95 -18.38 -1.63
C PRO A 133 -2.96 -19.50 -1.31
N ARG A 134 -1.66 -19.26 -1.48
CA ARG A 134 -0.57 -20.22 -1.26
C ARG A 134 0.64 -19.68 -0.51
N GLY A 135 0.58 -18.46 0.04
CA GLY A 135 1.63 -17.92 0.90
C GLY A 135 1.25 -18.04 2.39
N PRO A 136 2.24 -18.21 3.29
CA PRO A 136 1.97 -18.17 4.73
C PRO A 136 1.37 -16.81 5.10
N PRO A 137 0.45 -16.76 6.10
CA PRO A 137 -0.10 -15.51 6.57
C PRO A 137 1.04 -14.61 7.09
N PRO A 138 0.93 -13.29 6.94
CA PRO A 138 1.90 -12.37 7.51
C PRO A 138 1.99 -12.58 9.03
N PRO A 139 3.18 -12.44 9.63
CA PRO A 139 3.36 -12.57 11.07
C PRO A 139 2.45 -11.57 11.79
N ARG A 140 1.76 -12.06 12.82
CA ARG A 140 0.90 -11.25 13.68
C ARG A 140 1.76 -10.16 14.34
N PRO A 141 1.36 -8.89 14.33
CA PRO A 141 2.09 -7.87 15.07
C PRO A 141 2.15 -8.24 16.55
N PRO A 142 3.26 -7.93 17.26
CA PRO A 142 3.35 -8.14 18.69
C PRO A 142 2.21 -7.41 19.40
N ALA A 143 1.65 -8.04 20.43
CA ALA A 143 0.64 -7.41 21.27
C ALA A 143 1.24 -6.13 21.91
N PRO A 144 0.47 -5.06 22.06
CA PRO A 144 0.93 -3.89 22.80
C PRO A 144 1.20 -4.31 24.25
N THR A 145 2.41 -4.02 24.74
CA THR A 145 2.77 -4.05 26.17
C THR A 145 2.28 -2.81 26.84
#